data_e7bcc5415c003fc370f241a3f107fac6
#
_entry.id   e7bcc5415c003fc370f241a3f107fac6
#
_cell.length_a   1.000
_cell.length_b   1.000
_cell.length_c   1.000
_cell.angle_alpha   90.00
_cell.angle_beta   90.00
_cell.angle_gamma   90.00
#
_symmetry.space_group_name_H-M   'P 1'
#
loop_
_entity.id
_entity.type
_entity.pdbx_description
1 polymer ?
#
loop_
_entity_poly.entity_id
_entity_poly.type
_entity_poly.pdbx_seq_one_letter_code
_entity_poly.pdbx_strand_id
1 'polypeptide(L)'
;MITLNRFRRRGAPALLPFALAALAGCATQSAVAPAPVAAPVAAPAARQQGAATTVVQTPEFVAVVVQPGETLETLAATWLRDPSRAWEIAEYNDIAAAAPGQELVVPLRPFRRGGLSAERYQTVPVLAYHQFAEKSTNKMVVSRESFEAQMALLKEKGYQVVSLEQLLAFLDFRGQLPEKAVVITIDDGWRATYDIAFPILRKYGYPATLFVYTQLISGGGKKLSWDQVREMAAQGLDVECHTVSHRNLALPQGKESADQYFTAIAREIAESSRTIEQKLGKRPTVMAYPYGDTNGLAITLLKQQGYRAALTVTREPNPFFASPFRLGRSMVYGDFDLARFEKNLITADRKALR
;
A
#
# COMPACT_ATOMS: atom_id res chain seq x y z
N MET A 1 37.47 -48.21 -7.57
CA MET A 1 37.48 -48.61 -8.98
C MET A 1 36.41 -47.81 -9.66
N ILE A 2 36.73 -46.63 -10.12
CA ILE A 2 37.19 -46.18 -11.42
C ILE A 2 36.22 -46.63 -12.52
N THR A 3 35.51 -45.68 -13.10
CA THR A 3 35.73 -45.30 -14.50
C THR A 3 35.05 -43.94 -14.83
N LEU A 4 35.89 -42.98 -15.22
CA LEU A 4 35.55 -41.76 -15.96
C LEU A 4 35.12 -42.11 -17.40
N ASN A 5 34.14 -41.43 -17.95
CA ASN A 5 34.00 -41.37 -19.40
C ASN A 5 33.79 -39.90 -19.86
N ARG A 6 34.79 -39.42 -20.61
CA ARG A 6 34.83 -38.17 -21.37
C ARG A 6 33.99 -38.32 -22.64
N PHE A 7 33.19 -37.31 -22.97
CA PHE A 7 32.79 -37.11 -24.38
C PHE A 7 32.91 -35.64 -24.79
N ARG A 8 33.72 -35.48 -25.73
CA ARG A 8 34.16 -34.58 -26.78
C ARG A 8 33.25 -33.41 -27.18
N ARG A 9 33.95 -32.28 -27.35
CA ARG A 9 33.58 -31.08 -28.11
C ARG A 9 33.43 -31.35 -29.61
N ARG A 10 32.47 -30.70 -30.26
CA ARG A 10 32.40 -30.25 -31.69
C ARG A 10 31.11 -29.39 -31.74
N GLY A 11 31.01 -28.25 -32.45
CA GLY A 11 31.76 -27.49 -33.40
C GLY A 11 30.86 -26.30 -33.76
N ALA A 12 31.41 -25.14 -33.99
CA ALA A 12 30.70 -23.92 -34.44
C ALA A 12 30.44 -23.98 -35.97
N PRO A 13 29.46 -23.26 -36.50
CA PRO A 13 29.55 -22.67 -37.82
C PRO A 13 29.33 -21.16 -37.86
N ALA A 14 30.29 -20.46 -38.38
CA ALA A 14 30.34 -19.67 -39.60
C ALA A 14 29.37 -18.46 -39.71
N LEU A 15 30.01 -17.29 -39.67
CA LEU A 15 29.52 -16.00 -40.08
C LEU A 15 29.43 -15.89 -41.61
N LEU A 16 28.35 -15.35 -42.16
CA LEU A 16 28.23 -14.84 -43.53
C LEU A 16 27.88 -13.36 -43.51
N PRO A 17 28.52 -12.52 -44.32
CA PRO A 17 28.24 -11.08 -44.36
C PRO A 17 27.14 -10.76 -45.38
N PHE A 18 26.20 -9.89 -45.04
CA PHE A 18 25.27 -9.30 -46.01
C PHE A 18 25.78 -7.93 -46.46
N ALA A 19 25.88 -7.81 -47.78
CA ALA A 19 26.35 -6.64 -48.52
C ALA A 19 25.28 -5.51 -48.51
N LEU A 20 25.75 -4.29 -48.29
CA LEU A 20 24.97 -3.04 -48.45
C LEU A 20 24.91 -2.72 -49.96
N ALA A 21 23.71 -2.61 -50.52
CA ALA A 21 23.45 -1.97 -51.80
C ALA A 21 22.87 -0.56 -51.57
N ALA A 22 23.64 0.47 -51.92
CA ALA A 22 23.23 1.84 -51.98
C ALA A 22 22.49 2.11 -53.30
N LEU A 23 21.25 2.59 -53.24
CA LEU A 23 20.53 3.13 -54.37
C LEU A 23 20.38 4.67 -54.16
N ALA A 24 21.13 5.42 -54.96
CA ALA A 24 20.98 6.87 -55.08
C ALA A 24 19.79 7.16 -55.98
N GLY A 25 18.77 7.83 -55.41
CA GLY A 25 17.64 8.39 -56.16
C GLY A 25 17.64 9.92 -56.05
N CYS A 26 17.99 10.62 -57.13
CA CYS A 26 17.79 12.07 -57.23
C CYS A 26 16.31 12.38 -57.27
N ALA A 27 15.80 13.19 -56.35
CA ALA A 27 14.49 13.85 -56.43
C ALA A 27 14.66 15.35 -56.34
N THR A 28 14.25 16.00 -57.40
CA THR A 28 14.22 17.44 -57.59
C THR A 28 13.23 18.09 -56.61
N GLN A 29 13.71 19.03 -55.80
CA GLN A 29 12.90 19.84 -54.90
C GLN A 29 12.28 21.00 -55.66
N SER A 30 10.93 21.04 -55.77
CA SER A 30 10.17 22.22 -56.10
C SER A 30 9.95 23.07 -54.86
N ALA A 31 10.46 24.27 -54.87
CA ALA A 31 10.28 25.23 -53.76
C ALA A 31 8.82 25.73 -53.73
N VAL A 32 8.11 25.43 -52.65
CA VAL A 32 6.82 26.05 -52.30
C VAL A 32 7.10 27.16 -51.28
N ALA A 33 6.66 28.38 -51.61
CA ALA A 33 6.79 29.54 -50.74
C ALA A 33 6.02 29.37 -49.41
N PRO A 34 6.56 29.80 -48.26
CA PRO A 34 5.87 29.66 -46.98
C PRO A 34 4.71 30.68 -46.88
N ALA A 35 3.55 30.16 -46.46
CA ALA A 35 2.41 30.95 -46.05
C ALA A 35 2.72 31.78 -44.79
N PRO A 36 2.09 32.94 -44.57
CA PRO A 36 2.38 33.77 -43.40
C PRO A 36 1.94 33.07 -42.12
N VAL A 37 2.90 32.90 -41.19
CA VAL A 37 2.69 32.36 -39.85
C VAL A 37 1.86 33.39 -39.04
N ALA A 38 0.64 33.01 -38.66
CA ALA A 38 -0.15 33.79 -37.72
C ALA A 38 0.62 33.88 -36.38
N ALA A 39 0.73 35.09 -35.85
CA ALA A 39 1.36 35.31 -34.53
C ALA A 39 0.66 34.48 -33.46
N PRO A 40 1.40 33.87 -32.53
CA PRO A 40 0.81 33.10 -31.43
C PRO A 40 0.01 34.06 -30.54
N VAL A 41 -1.28 33.77 -30.39
CA VAL A 41 -2.12 34.39 -29.36
C VAL A 41 -1.46 34.04 -28.01
N ALA A 42 -1.00 35.06 -27.30
CA ALA A 42 -0.43 34.90 -25.96
C ALA A 42 -1.45 34.19 -25.06
N ALA A 43 -1.14 32.98 -24.63
CA ALA A 43 -1.86 32.32 -23.57
C ALA A 43 -1.86 33.24 -22.33
N PRO A 44 -2.97 33.32 -21.58
CA PRO A 44 -3.00 34.13 -20.36
C PRO A 44 -1.88 33.62 -19.46
N ALA A 45 -0.98 34.52 -19.06
CA ALA A 45 0.10 34.24 -18.16
C ALA A 45 -0.51 33.57 -16.92
N ALA A 46 -0.19 32.27 -16.72
CA ALA A 46 -0.44 31.60 -15.45
C ALA A 46 0.21 32.50 -14.39
N ARG A 47 -0.59 33.06 -13.49
CA ARG A 47 -0.08 33.77 -12.31
C ARG A 47 0.88 32.78 -11.63
N GLN A 48 2.16 33.07 -11.66
CA GLN A 48 3.15 32.42 -10.82
C GLN A 48 2.66 32.70 -9.39
N GLN A 49 2.04 31.69 -8.76
CA GLN A 49 1.82 31.71 -7.33
C GLN A 49 3.22 31.84 -6.73
N GLY A 50 3.45 32.90 -5.96
CA GLY A 50 4.74 33.16 -5.36
C GLY A 50 5.20 31.93 -4.59
N ALA A 51 6.34 31.38 -4.95
CA ALA A 51 6.94 30.30 -4.20
C ALA A 51 7.30 30.79 -2.79
N ALA A 52 7.17 29.92 -1.78
CA ALA A 52 7.52 30.24 -0.39
C ALA A 52 8.90 30.89 -0.33
N THR A 53 9.00 32.03 0.35
CA THR A 53 10.27 32.72 0.52
C THR A 53 11.14 31.90 1.48
N THR A 54 12.23 31.32 0.95
CA THR A 54 13.21 30.58 1.76
C THR A 54 13.99 31.56 2.64
N VAL A 55 13.96 31.34 3.94
CA VAL A 55 14.71 32.12 4.90
C VAL A 55 16.09 31.47 5.19
N VAL A 56 16.08 30.14 5.44
CA VAL A 56 17.28 29.34 5.72
C VAL A 56 17.08 27.95 5.11
N GLN A 57 18.13 27.39 4.53
CA GLN A 57 18.17 26.01 4.08
C GLN A 57 19.43 25.31 4.56
N THR A 58 19.24 24.12 5.14
CA THR A 58 20.28 23.18 5.55
C THR A 58 20.01 21.80 4.93
N PRO A 59 20.91 20.82 5.05
CA PRO A 59 20.62 19.44 4.65
C PRO A 59 19.49 18.77 5.45
N GLU A 60 19.16 19.28 6.64
CA GLU A 60 18.18 18.71 7.57
C GLU A 60 16.80 19.35 7.45
N PHE A 61 16.75 20.64 7.15
CA PHE A 61 15.48 21.39 7.08
C PHE A 61 15.57 22.62 6.16
N VAL A 62 14.41 23.16 5.81
CA VAL A 62 14.28 24.50 5.23
C VAL A 62 13.29 25.31 6.07
N ALA A 63 13.64 26.57 6.39
CA ALA A 63 12.72 27.53 6.99
C ALA A 63 12.14 28.41 5.87
N VAL A 64 10.82 28.55 5.86
CA VAL A 64 10.06 29.29 4.84
C VAL A 64 9.07 30.23 5.47
N VAL A 65 8.74 31.32 4.74
CA VAL A 65 7.59 32.17 5.05
C VAL A 65 6.45 31.80 4.09
N VAL A 66 5.33 31.36 4.63
CA VAL A 66 4.15 30.94 3.87
C VAL A 66 3.58 32.12 3.06
N GLN A 67 3.40 31.93 1.76
CA GLN A 67 2.82 32.94 0.88
C GLN A 67 1.29 32.81 0.81
N PRO A 68 0.57 33.87 0.40
CA PRO A 68 -0.86 33.79 0.18
C PRO A 68 -1.21 32.69 -0.84
N GLY A 69 -2.10 31.76 -0.44
CA GLY A 69 -2.54 30.62 -1.27
C GLY A 69 -1.70 29.36 -1.11
N GLU A 70 -0.60 29.38 -0.34
CA GLU A 70 0.14 28.17 0.01
C GLU A 70 -0.55 27.40 1.13
N THR A 71 -0.46 26.07 1.05
CA THR A 71 -0.95 25.11 2.04
C THR A 71 0.18 24.18 2.46
N LEU A 72 -0.05 23.41 3.51
CA LEU A 72 0.93 22.39 3.92
C LEU A 72 1.22 21.38 2.80
N GLU A 73 0.19 21.03 1.98
CA GLU A 73 0.35 20.12 0.84
C GLU A 73 1.20 20.73 -0.27
N THR A 74 1.02 22.03 -0.59
CA THR A 74 1.86 22.71 -1.60
C THR A 74 3.28 22.85 -1.14
N LEU A 75 3.52 23.13 0.14
CA LEU A 75 4.86 23.17 0.73
C LEU A 75 5.50 21.76 0.73
N ALA A 76 4.75 20.72 1.08
CA ALA A 76 5.24 19.34 1.03
C ALA A 76 5.55 18.89 -0.40
N ALA A 77 4.71 19.22 -1.38
CA ALA A 77 4.97 18.95 -2.79
C ALA A 77 6.28 19.62 -3.27
N THR A 78 6.53 20.88 -2.85
CA THR A 78 7.70 21.64 -3.22
C THR A 78 8.98 21.09 -2.60
N TRP A 79 8.99 20.92 -1.29
CA TRP A 79 10.20 20.64 -0.53
C TRP A 79 10.43 19.14 -0.24
N LEU A 80 9.34 18.37 -0.01
CA LEU A 80 9.40 16.95 0.29
C LEU A 80 9.12 16.06 -0.94
N ARG A 81 8.79 16.69 -2.10
CA ARG A 81 8.46 16.02 -3.36
C ARG A 81 7.23 15.12 -3.29
N ASP A 82 6.40 15.30 -2.26
CA ASP A 82 5.22 14.50 -2.00
C ASP A 82 4.20 15.28 -1.17
N PRO A 83 3.05 15.69 -1.73
CA PRO A 83 2.03 16.44 -0.99
C PRO A 83 1.40 15.63 0.15
N SER A 84 1.43 14.29 0.09
CA SER A 84 0.91 13.43 1.16
C SER A 84 1.73 13.52 2.45
N ARG A 85 2.93 14.10 2.41
CA ARG A 85 3.81 14.36 3.55
C ARG A 85 3.55 15.71 4.24
N ALA A 86 2.47 16.39 3.92
CA ALA A 86 2.05 17.64 4.56
C ALA A 86 1.97 17.54 6.10
N TRP A 87 1.57 16.37 6.60
CA TRP A 87 1.54 16.05 8.02
C TRP A 87 2.91 16.18 8.71
N GLU A 88 4.02 15.94 7.99
CA GLU A 88 5.38 16.09 8.56
C GLU A 88 5.67 17.54 8.93
N ILE A 89 5.22 18.48 8.08
CA ILE A 89 5.34 19.91 8.33
C ILE A 89 4.42 20.31 9.49
N ALA A 90 3.16 19.81 9.47
CA ALA A 90 2.19 20.06 10.52
C ALA A 90 2.70 19.63 11.90
N GLU A 91 3.14 18.38 12.03
CA GLU A 91 3.62 17.82 13.30
C GLU A 91 4.97 18.41 13.77
N TYR A 92 5.86 18.76 12.82
CA TYR A 92 7.13 19.39 13.19
C TYR A 92 6.95 20.78 13.78
N ASN A 93 5.96 21.54 13.30
CA ASN A 93 5.66 22.90 13.73
C ASN A 93 4.50 23.00 14.75
N ASP A 94 3.91 21.87 15.16
CA ASP A 94 2.74 21.78 16.06
C ASP A 94 1.55 22.65 15.58
N ILE A 95 1.19 22.54 14.30
CA ILE A 95 0.11 23.29 13.65
C ILE A 95 -0.85 22.36 12.90
N ALA A 96 -2.09 22.81 12.74
CA ALA A 96 -3.10 22.09 11.93
C ALA A 96 -3.17 22.59 10.47
N ALA A 97 -2.79 23.85 10.22
CA ALA A 97 -2.83 24.46 8.89
C ALA A 97 -1.77 25.57 8.78
N ALA A 98 -1.32 25.86 7.56
CA ALA A 98 -0.43 26.98 7.28
C ALA A 98 -1.22 28.29 7.11
N ALA A 99 -0.69 29.40 7.62
CA ALA A 99 -1.25 30.73 7.45
C ALA A 99 -0.30 31.66 6.70
N PRO A 100 -0.79 32.53 5.80
CA PRO A 100 0.07 33.50 5.10
C PRO A 100 0.88 34.36 6.06
N GLY A 101 2.18 34.51 5.78
CA GLY A 101 3.14 35.23 6.63
C GLY A 101 3.69 34.43 7.81
N GLN A 102 3.23 33.20 8.04
CA GLN A 102 3.75 32.33 9.07
C GLN A 102 5.12 31.78 8.69
N GLU A 103 6.04 31.78 9.63
CA GLU A 103 7.33 31.09 9.48
C GLU A 103 7.17 29.61 9.86
N LEU A 104 7.59 28.72 8.96
CA LEU A 104 7.51 27.27 9.15
C LEU A 104 8.87 26.63 8.86
N VAL A 105 9.16 25.56 9.58
CA VAL A 105 10.28 24.66 9.31
C VAL A 105 9.77 23.42 8.58
N VAL A 106 10.30 23.16 7.38
CA VAL A 106 10.03 21.94 6.63
C VAL A 106 11.19 20.96 6.87
N PRO A 107 10.95 19.82 7.54
CA PRO A 107 11.99 18.83 7.81
C PRO A 107 12.32 18.06 6.52
N LEU A 108 13.56 18.15 6.05
CA LEU A 108 14.05 17.44 4.86
C LEU A 108 14.47 15.99 5.18
N ARG A 109 14.67 15.68 6.46
CA ARG A 109 15.00 14.33 6.96
C ARG A 109 13.96 13.85 7.98
N PRO A 110 13.77 12.54 8.13
CA PRO A 110 12.90 12.00 9.17
C PRO A 110 13.33 12.49 10.56
N PHE A 111 12.42 13.10 11.28
CA PHE A 111 12.67 13.67 12.61
C PHE A 111 12.25 12.71 13.75
N ARG A 112 11.48 11.64 13.43
CA ARG A 112 11.09 10.58 14.37
C ARG A 112 11.32 9.20 13.77
N ARG A 113 12.54 8.69 13.84
CA ARG A 113 12.85 7.33 13.36
C ARG A 113 12.16 6.30 14.22
N GLY A 114 11.37 5.40 13.60
CA GLY A 114 10.60 4.37 14.29
C GLY A 114 9.53 4.93 15.22
N GLY A 115 9.17 6.23 15.10
CA GLY A 115 8.21 6.88 15.99
C GLY A 115 8.67 6.95 17.44
N LEU A 116 10.00 6.97 17.68
CA LEU A 116 10.58 7.03 19.03
C LEU A 116 10.53 8.44 19.61
N SER A 117 10.18 8.53 20.89
CA SER A 117 10.37 9.70 21.73
C SER A 117 10.97 9.27 23.06
N ALA A 118 11.32 10.25 23.93
CA ALA A 118 11.92 9.95 25.25
C ALA A 118 11.01 9.08 26.14
N GLU A 119 9.69 9.15 25.95
CA GLU A 119 8.71 8.55 26.87
C GLU A 119 7.89 7.44 26.26
N ARG A 120 7.90 7.29 24.93
CA ARG A 120 7.03 6.34 24.23
C ARG A 120 7.62 5.97 22.86
N TYR A 121 7.08 4.92 22.28
CA TYR A 121 7.26 4.59 20.86
C TYR A 121 5.90 4.50 20.17
N GLN A 122 5.90 4.84 18.89
CA GLN A 122 4.71 4.75 18.05
C GLN A 122 4.36 3.30 17.78
N THR A 123 3.07 3.01 17.77
CA THR A 123 2.49 1.76 17.29
C THR A 123 1.46 2.05 16.22
N VAL A 124 1.28 1.12 15.29
CA VAL A 124 0.32 1.29 14.18
C VAL A 124 -0.72 0.19 14.26
N PRO A 125 -1.98 0.51 14.62
CA PRO A 125 -3.06 -0.45 14.54
C PRO A 125 -3.42 -0.75 13.08
N VAL A 126 -3.64 -2.04 12.80
CA VAL A 126 -4.16 -2.50 11.51
C VAL A 126 -5.55 -3.09 11.76
N LEU A 127 -6.57 -2.48 11.15
CA LEU A 127 -7.96 -2.90 11.29
C LEU A 127 -8.27 -3.98 10.25
N ALA A 128 -8.94 -5.06 10.66
CA ALA A 128 -9.36 -6.16 9.80
C ALA A 128 -10.88 -6.24 9.73
N TYR A 129 -11.42 -5.95 8.55
CA TYR A 129 -12.82 -6.11 8.19
C TYR A 129 -12.99 -7.35 7.30
N HIS A 130 -14.22 -7.89 7.21
CA HIS A 130 -14.54 -9.02 6.34
C HIS A 130 -15.79 -8.74 5.51
N GLN A 131 -16.96 -8.78 6.11
CA GLN A 131 -18.23 -8.61 5.40
C GLN A 131 -18.94 -7.32 5.79
N PHE A 132 -19.70 -6.81 4.83
CA PHE A 132 -20.56 -5.64 5.02
C PHE A 132 -21.98 -5.95 4.57
N ALA A 133 -22.96 -5.22 5.12
CA ALA A 133 -24.36 -5.25 4.68
C ALA A 133 -25.02 -3.91 4.94
N GLU A 134 -26.16 -3.64 4.32
CA GLU A 134 -26.92 -2.40 4.62
C GLU A 134 -27.35 -2.35 6.09
N LYS A 135 -27.82 -3.50 6.61
CA LYS A 135 -28.13 -3.72 8.03
C LYS A 135 -27.61 -5.08 8.44
N SER A 136 -27.12 -5.22 9.66
CA SER A 136 -26.67 -6.51 10.16
C SER A 136 -26.90 -6.67 11.64
N THR A 137 -27.25 -7.90 12.05
CA THR A 137 -27.24 -8.39 13.43
C THR A 137 -26.17 -9.48 13.61
N ASN A 138 -25.43 -9.80 12.55
CA ASN A 138 -24.37 -10.81 12.58
C ASN A 138 -23.05 -10.15 13.04
N LYS A 139 -22.42 -10.73 14.05
CA LYS A 139 -21.15 -10.25 14.61
C LYS A 139 -20.04 -10.11 13.56
N MET A 140 -19.98 -10.98 12.54
CA MET A 140 -18.94 -10.94 11.50
C MET A 140 -19.25 -9.96 10.36
N VAL A 141 -20.39 -9.28 10.38
CA VAL A 141 -20.86 -8.39 9.31
C VAL A 141 -21.04 -6.98 9.85
N VAL A 142 -20.26 -6.03 9.36
CA VAL A 142 -20.35 -4.61 9.73
C VAL A 142 -21.42 -3.94 8.88
N SER A 143 -22.36 -3.21 9.49
CA SER A 143 -23.35 -2.48 8.73
C SER A 143 -22.74 -1.26 8.01
N ARG A 144 -23.38 -0.82 6.91
CA ARG A 144 -23.01 0.42 6.20
C ARG A 144 -22.91 1.60 7.18
N GLU A 145 -23.93 1.77 8.01
CA GLU A 145 -23.98 2.85 8.98
C GLU A 145 -22.82 2.79 9.98
N SER A 146 -22.55 1.60 10.55
CA SER A 146 -21.44 1.42 11.50
C SER A 146 -20.09 1.69 10.84
N PHE A 147 -19.87 1.20 9.61
CA PHE A 147 -18.62 1.43 8.90
C PHE A 147 -18.41 2.91 8.59
N GLU A 148 -19.44 3.61 8.13
CA GLU A 148 -19.35 5.04 7.85
C GLU A 148 -19.12 5.86 9.11
N ALA A 149 -19.78 5.53 10.23
CA ALA A 149 -19.56 6.16 11.52
C ALA A 149 -18.12 5.93 12.04
N GLN A 150 -17.54 4.75 11.82
CA GLN A 150 -16.15 4.46 12.15
C GLN A 150 -15.18 5.31 11.32
N MET A 151 -15.41 5.46 10.01
CA MET A 151 -14.59 6.32 9.14
C MET A 151 -14.71 7.81 9.53
N ALA A 152 -15.92 8.26 9.90
CA ALA A 152 -16.15 9.61 10.42
C ALA A 152 -15.38 9.84 11.72
N LEU A 153 -15.41 8.90 12.65
CA LEU A 153 -14.65 8.97 13.92
C LEU A 153 -13.15 9.08 13.68
N LEU A 154 -12.59 8.29 12.74
CA LEU A 154 -11.17 8.41 12.40
C LEU A 154 -10.82 9.83 11.97
N LYS A 155 -11.64 10.45 11.11
CA LYS A 155 -11.46 11.82 10.65
C LYS A 155 -11.58 12.83 11.79
N GLU A 156 -12.65 12.73 12.58
CA GLU A 156 -12.96 13.65 13.70
C GLU A 156 -11.85 13.64 14.76
N LYS A 157 -11.32 12.45 15.06
CA LYS A 157 -10.26 12.28 16.07
C LYS A 157 -8.86 12.54 15.52
N GLY A 158 -8.72 12.93 14.25
CA GLY A 158 -7.45 13.25 13.61
C GLY A 158 -6.56 12.03 13.32
N TYR A 159 -7.15 10.82 13.18
CA TYR A 159 -6.41 9.66 12.71
C TYR A 159 -6.11 9.81 11.22
N GLN A 160 -4.89 9.43 10.83
CA GLN A 160 -4.45 9.40 9.45
C GLN A 160 -4.48 7.95 8.97
N VAL A 161 -5.36 7.66 8.00
CA VAL A 161 -5.38 6.34 7.37
C VAL A 161 -4.23 6.26 6.37
N VAL A 162 -3.29 5.35 6.61
CA VAL A 162 -2.10 5.14 5.79
C VAL A 162 -2.18 3.80 5.05
N SER A 163 -1.45 3.68 3.96
CA SER A 163 -1.40 2.43 3.20
C SER A 163 -0.57 1.36 3.93
N LEU A 164 -0.78 0.10 3.57
CA LEU A 164 0.05 -1.00 4.06
C LEU A 164 1.52 -0.84 3.65
N GLU A 165 1.79 -0.33 2.44
CA GLU A 165 3.16 -0.04 1.98
C GLU A 165 3.85 1.05 2.84
N GLN A 166 3.11 2.07 3.28
CA GLN A 166 3.64 3.07 4.21
C GLN A 166 3.98 2.45 5.58
N LEU A 167 3.14 1.54 6.08
CA LEU A 167 3.47 0.77 7.29
C LEU A 167 4.75 -0.06 7.09
N LEU A 168 4.89 -0.79 5.97
CA LEU A 168 6.10 -1.55 5.69
C LEU A 168 7.34 -0.68 5.56
N ALA A 169 7.22 0.49 4.92
CA ALA A 169 8.31 1.46 4.86
C ALA A 169 8.73 1.98 6.25
N PHE A 170 7.76 2.16 7.15
CA PHE A 170 8.03 2.53 8.55
C PHE A 170 8.78 1.41 9.30
N LEU A 171 8.37 0.16 9.15
CA LEU A 171 9.03 -1.00 9.76
C LEU A 171 10.46 -1.19 9.22
N ASP A 172 10.71 -0.86 7.95
CA ASP A 172 12.01 -0.94 7.30
C ASP A 172 12.88 0.32 7.53
N PHE A 173 12.45 1.27 8.36
CA PHE A 173 13.09 2.58 8.58
C PHE A 173 13.30 3.41 7.30
N ARG A 174 12.54 3.13 6.24
CA ARG A 174 12.56 3.88 4.97
C ARG A 174 11.57 5.06 4.95
N GLY A 175 10.68 5.15 5.93
CA GLY A 175 9.69 6.20 6.09
C GLY A 175 9.35 6.44 7.55
N GLN A 176 8.62 7.52 7.79
CA GLN A 176 7.98 7.82 9.07
C GLN A 176 6.46 7.90 8.85
N LEU A 177 5.71 7.80 9.93
CA LEU A 177 4.24 7.85 9.88
C LEU A 177 3.71 8.96 10.82
N PRO A 178 2.52 9.53 10.51
CA PRO A 178 1.82 10.40 11.45
C PRO A 178 1.62 9.70 12.79
N GLU A 179 1.61 10.46 13.89
CA GLU A 179 1.42 9.89 15.25
C GLU A 179 0.18 9.02 15.39
N LYS A 180 -0.92 9.45 14.77
CA LYS A 180 -2.20 8.73 14.77
C LYS A 180 -2.42 7.95 13.48
N ALA A 181 -1.37 7.25 12.99
CA ALA A 181 -1.50 6.40 11.82
C ALA A 181 -2.35 5.14 12.10
N VAL A 182 -3.17 4.74 11.15
CA VAL A 182 -3.97 3.52 11.17
C VAL A 182 -4.03 2.91 9.77
N VAL A 183 -4.02 1.58 9.67
CA VAL A 183 -4.17 0.86 8.39
C VAL A 183 -5.52 0.16 8.36
N ILE A 184 -6.21 0.20 7.21
CA ILE A 184 -7.46 -0.51 6.97
C ILE A 184 -7.21 -1.69 6.04
N THR A 185 -7.65 -2.89 6.46
CA THR A 185 -7.62 -4.11 5.63
C THR A 185 -9.01 -4.73 5.57
N ILE A 186 -9.31 -5.38 4.43
CA ILE A 186 -10.56 -6.09 4.19
C ILE A 186 -10.20 -7.46 3.63
N ASP A 187 -10.73 -8.52 4.22
CA ASP A 187 -10.39 -9.89 3.83
C ASP A 187 -11.47 -10.53 2.96
N ASP A 188 -11.13 -11.67 2.36
CA ASP A 188 -11.93 -12.61 1.60
C ASP A 188 -12.19 -12.22 0.13
N GLY A 189 -12.92 -11.16 -0.13
CA GLY A 189 -13.37 -10.81 -1.47
C GLY A 189 -14.90 -10.91 -1.64
N TRP A 190 -15.63 -10.50 -0.63
CA TRP A 190 -17.09 -10.39 -0.68
C TRP A 190 -17.52 -9.18 -1.50
N ARG A 191 -18.60 -9.33 -2.29
CA ARG A 191 -19.12 -8.27 -3.15
C ARG A 191 -19.48 -7.00 -2.38
N ALA A 192 -19.90 -7.12 -1.15
CA ALA A 192 -20.21 -5.98 -0.28
C ALA A 192 -19.02 -5.05 -0.05
N THR A 193 -17.79 -5.52 -0.26
CA THR A 193 -16.60 -4.63 -0.29
C THR A 193 -16.72 -3.60 -1.40
N TYR A 194 -17.14 -4.00 -2.61
CA TYR A 194 -17.36 -3.11 -3.75
C TYR A 194 -18.60 -2.24 -3.58
N ASP A 195 -19.72 -2.84 -3.14
CA ASP A 195 -21.01 -2.16 -3.10
C ASP A 195 -21.14 -1.18 -1.90
N ILE A 196 -20.41 -1.43 -0.80
CA ILE A 196 -20.57 -0.69 0.47
C ILE A 196 -19.26 -0.05 0.94
N ALA A 197 -18.20 -0.84 1.18
CA ALA A 197 -16.99 -0.33 1.82
C ALA A 197 -16.21 0.62 0.90
N PHE A 198 -16.02 0.25 -0.35
CA PHE A 198 -15.23 1.01 -1.31
C PHE A 198 -15.76 2.44 -1.58
N PRO A 199 -17.08 2.67 -1.82
CA PRO A 199 -17.61 4.02 -1.94
C PRO A 199 -17.39 4.88 -0.68
N ILE A 200 -17.50 4.28 0.50
CA ILE A 200 -17.25 4.99 1.77
C ILE A 200 -15.78 5.35 1.92
N LEU A 201 -14.86 4.40 1.68
CA LEU A 201 -13.42 4.67 1.71
C LEU A 201 -13.04 5.81 0.77
N ARG A 202 -13.59 5.81 -0.45
CA ARG A 202 -13.38 6.91 -1.42
C ARG A 202 -13.91 8.25 -0.94
N LYS A 203 -15.08 8.28 -0.31
CA LYS A 203 -15.67 9.49 0.26
C LYS A 203 -14.72 10.17 1.26
N TYR A 204 -13.98 9.38 2.03
CA TYR A 204 -13.02 9.87 3.02
C TYR A 204 -11.59 10.01 2.48
N GLY A 205 -11.31 9.56 1.25
CA GLY A 205 -9.96 9.52 0.69
C GLY A 205 -9.04 8.52 1.39
N TYR A 206 -9.59 7.47 1.98
CA TYR A 206 -8.84 6.51 2.77
C TYR A 206 -8.31 5.36 1.92
N PRO A 207 -6.99 5.10 1.93
CA PRO A 207 -6.43 3.89 1.36
C PRO A 207 -6.86 2.67 2.17
N ALA A 208 -6.94 1.53 1.50
CA ALA A 208 -7.15 0.23 2.14
C ALA A 208 -6.52 -0.89 1.31
N THR A 209 -6.26 -2.04 1.95
CA THR A 209 -5.77 -3.24 1.29
C THR A 209 -6.83 -4.33 1.34
N LEU A 210 -7.17 -4.90 0.19
CA LEU A 210 -8.06 -6.05 0.05
C LEU A 210 -7.21 -7.33 -0.05
N PHE A 211 -7.39 -8.25 0.88
CA PHE A 211 -6.79 -9.59 0.84
C PHE A 211 -7.77 -10.59 0.25
N VAL A 212 -7.47 -11.11 -0.94
CA VAL A 212 -8.38 -12.01 -1.64
C VAL A 212 -7.94 -13.47 -1.56
N TYR A 213 -8.87 -14.39 -1.22
CA TYR A 213 -8.65 -15.78 -1.56
C TYR A 213 -9.24 -16.06 -2.95
N THR A 214 -8.37 -16.49 -3.85
CA THR A 214 -8.62 -16.38 -5.29
C THR A 214 -9.78 -17.22 -5.78
N GLN A 215 -10.10 -18.31 -5.10
CA GLN A 215 -11.24 -19.18 -5.43
C GLN A 215 -12.61 -18.51 -5.16
N LEU A 216 -12.67 -17.53 -4.26
CA LEU A 216 -13.90 -16.78 -4.01
C LEU A 216 -14.24 -15.82 -5.16
N ILE A 217 -13.21 -15.28 -5.84
CA ILE A 217 -13.39 -14.25 -6.85
C ILE A 217 -13.94 -14.86 -8.14
N SER A 218 -15.25 -15.10 -8.16
CA SER A 218 -15.95 -15.77 -9.25
C SER A 218 -17.03 -14.93 -9.94
N GLY A 219 -17.39 -13.77 -9.33
CA GLY A 219 -18.43 -12.88 -9.87
C GLY A 219 -19.86 -13.38 -9.72
N GLY A 220 -20.09 -14.45 -8.93
CA GLY A 220 -21.43 -15.01 -8.70
C GLY A 220 -21.99 -14.64 -7.33
N GLY A 221 -23.27 -14.26 -7.27
CA GLY A 221 -24.01 -14.00 -6.02
C GLY A 221 -23.34 -12.89 -5.17
N LYS A 222 -22.95 -13.24 -3.95
CA LYS A 222 -22.34 -12.30 -2.99
C LYS A 222 -20.80 -12.15 -3.12
N LYS A 223 -20.21 -12.65 -4.22
CA LYS A 223 -18.77 -12.70 -4.43
C LYS A 223 -18.32 -11.59 -5.39
N LEU A 224 -17.11 -11.06 -5.21
CA LEU A 224 -16.51 -10.15 -6.18
C LEU A 224 -16.21 -10.85 -7.51
N SER A 225 -16.26 -10.09 -8.59
CA SER A 225 -15.65 -10.47 -9.86
C SER A 225 -14.24 -9.87 -9.98
N TRP A 226 -13.39 -10.46 -10.81
CA TRP A 226 -12.07 -9.89 -11.12
C TRP A 226 -12.16 -8.51 -11.78
N ASP A 227 -13.26 -8.20 -12.51
CA ASP A 227 -13.48 -6.86 -13.08
C ASP A 227 -13.70 -5.82 -11.99
N GLN A 228 -14.50 -6.13 -10.97
CA GLN A 228 -14.70 -5.27 -9.81
C GLN A 228 -13.39 -5.08 -9.01
N VAL A 229 -12.61 -6.15 -8.84
CA VAL A 229 -11.30 -6.06 -8.18
C VAL A 229 -10.35 -5.16 -8.98
N ARG A 230 -10.29 -5.29 -10.32
CA ARG A 230 -9.49 -4.42 -11.19
C ARG A 230 -9.93 -2.96 -11.10
N GLU A 231 -11.23 -2.71 -11.10
CA GLU A 231 -11.77 -1.36 -10.98
C GLU A 231 -11.38 -0.70 -9.65
N MET A 232 -11.52 -1.41 -8.53
CA MET A 232 -11.08 -0.93 -7.22
C MET A 232 -9.57 -0.66 -7.18
N ALA A 233 -8.77 -1.57 -7.73
CA ALA A 233 -7.32 -1.43 -7.81
C ALA A 233 -6.90 -0.23 -8.66
N ALA A 234 -7.54 0.00 -9.81
CA ALA A 234 -7.30 1.16 -10.66
C ALA A 234 -7.63 2.50 -9.97
N GLN A 235 -8.48 2.45 -8.94
CA GLN A 235 -8.88 3.60 -8.13
C GLN A 235 -8.13 3.68 -6.78
N GLY A 236 -7.03 2.94 -6.62
CA GLY A 236 -6.10 3.08 -5.49
C GLY A 236 -6.33 2.11 -4.33
N LEU A 237 -7.28 1.17 -4.41
CA LEU A 237 -7.36 0.08 -3.44
C LEU A 237 -6.22 -0.92 -3.70
N ASP A 238 -5.39 -1.19 -2.71
CA ASP A 238 -4.35 -2.21 -2.86
C ASP A 238 -4.95 -3.63 -2.77
N VAL A 239 -4.38 -4.59 -3.51
CA VAL A 239 -4.86 -5.98 -3.55
C VAL A 239 -3.71 -6.93 -3.27
N GLU A 240 -3.88 -7.74 -2.23
CA GLU A 240 -2.89 -8.65 -1.72
C GLU A 240 -3.49 -10.05 -1.47
N CYS A 241 -2.69 -10.99 -1.02
CA CYS A 241 -3.02 -12.41 -1.03
C CYS A 241 -3.68 -12.90 0.27
N HIS A 242 -4.70 -13.78 0.12
CA HIS A 242 -5.34 -14.53 1.22
C HIS A 242 -5.45 -16.04 0.90
N THR A 243 -4.51 -16.59 0.14
CA THR A 243 -4.46 -17.98 -0.36
C THR A 243 -5.42 -18.27 -1.54
N VAL A 244 -5.48 -19.53 -1.96
CA VAL A 244 -6.43 -19.99 -3.01
C VAL A 244 -7.80 -20.26 -2.42
N SER A 245 -7.86 -21.10 -1.37
CA SER A 245 -9.09 -21.71 -0.86
C SER A 245 -9.47 -21.26 0.55
N HIS A 246 -8.76 -20.27 1.12
CA HIS A 246 -8.86 -19.87 2.52
C HIS A 246 -8.41 -20.99 3.48
N ARG A 247 -7.46 -21.83 3.03
CA ARG A 247 -6.90 -22.92 3.84
C ARG A 247 -6.08 -22.36 5.00
N ASN A 248 -6.27 -22.93 6.20
CA ASN A 248 -5.37 -22.69 7.32
C ASN A 248 -3.96 -23.20 6.99
N LEU A 249 -2.97 -22.27 6.97
CA LEU A 249 -1.59 -22.60 6.61
C LEU A 249 -0.76 -23.18 7.76
N ALA A 250 -1.26 -23.12 8.98
CA ALA A 250 -0.54 -23.61 10.16
C ALA A 250 -0.81 -25.08 10.48
N LEU A 251 -1.88 -25.64 9.93
CA LEU A 251 -2.38 -26.96 10.30
C LEU A 251 -2.56 -27.88 9.08
N PRO A 252 -2.18 -29.19 9.20
CA PRO A 252 -2.57 -30.18 8.21
C PRO A 252 -4.10 -30.35 8.18
N GLN A 253 -4.65 -30.70 7.02
CA GLN A 253 -6.08 -30.99 6.86
C GLN A 253 -6.33 -32.49 6.88
N GLY A 254 -7.26 -32.92 7.73
CA GLY A 254 -7.64 -34.33 7.83
C GLY A 254 -6.45 -35.24 8.19
N LYS A 255 -6.12 -36.21 7.32
CA LYS A 255 -5.04 -37.18 7.50
C LYS A 255 -3.83 -36.93 6.61
N GLU A 256 -3.58 -35.69 6.24
CA GLU A 256 -2.40 -35.34 5.43
C GLU A 256 -1.10 -35.79 6.12
N SER A 257 -0.22 -36.42 5.35
CA SER A 257 1.18 -36.61 5.75
C SER A 257 1.93 -35.27 5.78
N ALA A 258 3.12 -35.23 6.39
CA ALA A 258 3.96 -34.04 6.39
C ALA A 258 4.26 -33.52 4.97
N ASP A 259 4.56 -34.41 4.02
CA ASP A 259 4.85 -34.09 2.63
C ASP A 259 3.61 -33.57 1.89
N GLN A 260 2.45 -34.18 2.15
CA GLN A 260 1.18 -33.70 1.58
C GLN A 260 0.83 -32.31 2.11
N TYR A 261 0.97 -32.07 3.41
CA TYR A 261 0.75 -30.77 4.01
C TYR A 261 1.71 -29.72 3.45
N PHE A 262 3.02 -30.01 3.39
CA PHE A 262 4.02 -29.12 2.79
C PHE A 262 3.65 -28.73 1.36
N THR A 263 3.36 -29.74 0.52
CA THR A 263 3.01 -29.54 -0.89
C THR A 263 1.74 -28.71 -1.03
N ALA A 264 0.73 -28.99 -0.21
CA ALA A 264 -0.55 -28.28 -0.26
C ALA A 264 -0.42 -26.79 0.12
N ILE A 265 0.29 -26.46 1.21
CA ILE A 265 0.46 -25.05 1.58
C ILE A 265 1.38 -24.28 0.63
N ALA A 266 2.44 -24.93 0.09
CA ALA A 266 3.28 -24.33 -0.94
C ALA A 266 2.45 -23.99 -2.20
N ARG A 267 1.53 -24.86 -2.58
CA ARG A 267 0.61 -24.66 -3.69
C ARG A 267 -0.39 -23.53 -3.43
N GLU A 268 -1.00 -23.48 -2.24
CA GLU A 268 -1.92 -22.40 -1.82
C GLU A 268 -1.29 -21.01 -2.00
N ILE A 269 -0.02 -20.86 -1.60
CA ILE A 269 0.72 -19.60 -1.72
C ILE A 269 1.09 -19.31 -3.18
N ALA A 270 1.63 -20.28 -3.91
CA ALA A 270 2.14 -20.09 -5.27
C ALA A 270 1.03 -19.82 -6.28
N GLU A 271 -0.07 -20.58 -6.22
CA GLU A 271 -1.17 -20.45 -7.18
C GLU A 271 -1.98 -19.18 -6.95
N SER A 272 -2.22 -18.80 -5.67
CA SER A 272 -2.88 -17.53 -5.38
C SER A 272 -2.07 -16.34 -5.89
N SER A 273 -0.75 -16.33 -5.63
CA SER A 273 0.15 -15.27 -6.12
C SER A 273 0.12 -15.17 -7.64
N ARG A 274 0.23 -16.30 -8.35
CA ARG A 274 0.19 -16.35 -9.81
C ARG A 274 -1.15 -15.86 -10.35
N THR A 275 -2.25 -16.27 -9.73
CA THR A 275 -3.59 -15.85 -10.14
C THR A 275 -3.77 -14.35 -10.00
N ILE A 276 -3.39 -13.76 -8.86
CA ILE A 276 -3.46 -12.32 -8.63
C ILE A 276 -2.61 -11.57 -9.66
N GLU A 277 -1.36 -12.01 -9.86
CA GLU A 277 -0.44 -11.42 -10.83
C GLU A 277 -1.01 -11.46 -12.26
N GLN A 278 -1.58 -12.59 -12.69
CA GLN A 278 -2.22 -12.72 -14.00
C GLN A 278 -3.45 -11.83 -14.17
N LYS A 279 -4.22 -11.61 -13.10
CA LYS A 279 -5.47 -10.83 -13.15
C LYS A 279 -5.25 -9.32 -13.01
N LEU A 280 -4.21 -8.90 -12.29
CA LEU A 280 -3.97 -7.50 -11.93
C LEU A 280 -2.65 -6.92 -12.48
N GLY A 281 -1.77 -7.74 -13.04
CA GLY A 281 -0.45 -7.30 -13.52
C GLY A 281 0.56 -6.98 -12.41
N LYS A 282 0.20 -7.19 -11.15
CA LYS A 282 1.03 -6.96 -9.97
C LYS A 282 1.08 -8.22 -9.10
N ARG A 283 2.29 -8.70 -8.80
CA ARG A 283 2.49 -9.82 -7.89
C ARG A 283 2.22 -9.36 -6.45
N PRO A 284 1.43 -10.09 -5.65
CA PRO A 284 1.25 -9.78 -4.25
C PRO A 284 2.55 -10.01 -3.47
N THR A 285 2.80 -9.16 -2.48
CA THR A 285 4.00 -9.22 -1.63
C THR A 285 3.66 -9.33 -0.15
N VAL A 286 2.38 -9.29 0.19
CA VAL A 286 1.88 -9.42 1.55
C VAL A 286 0.79 -10.50 1.61
N MET A 287 0.78 -11.26 2.72
CA MET A 287 -0.22 -12.30 2.96
C MET A 287 -1.03 -11.94 4.21
N ALA A 288 -2.35 -12.03 4.15
CA ALA A 288 -3.13 -12.22 5.36
C ALA A 288 -3.32 -13.73 5.58
N TYR A 289 -2.94 -14.22 6.74
CA TYR A 289 -3.13 -15.65 7.05
C TYR A 289 -4.61 -15.95 7.26
N PRO A 290 -5.18 -16.94 6.56
CA PRO A 290 -6.52 -17.43 6.90
C PRO A 290 -6.59 -17.81 8.40
N TYR A 291 -7.65 -17.35 9.07
CA TYR A 291 -7.85 -17.48 10.53
C TYR A 291 -6.81 -16.76 11.40
N GLY A 292 -5.83 -16.09 10.79
CA GLY A 292 -4.68 -15.48 11.46
C GLY A 292 -3.60 -16.45 11.89
N ASP A 293 -3.74 -17.74 11.58
CA ASP A 293 -2.85 -18.80 12.03
C ASP A 293 -1.62 -18.97 11.13
N THR A 294 -0.45 -19.09 11.74
CA THR A 294 0.81 -19.32 11.03
C THR A 294 1.79 -20.17 11.85
N ASN A 295 2.73 -20.80 11.15
CA ASN A 295 3.85 -21.51 11.73
C ASN A 295 5.15 -21.21 10.98
N GLY A 296 6.27 -21.78 11.46
CA GLY A 296 7.60 -21.56 10.86
C GLY A 296 7.69 -22.01 9.41
N LEU A 297 6.99 -23.08 9.03
CA LEU A 297 6.97 -23.60 7.66
C LEU A 297 6.26 -22.63 6.70
N ALA A 298 5.06 -22.17 7.07
CA ALA A 298 4.31 -21.19 6.27
C ALA A 298 5.13 -19.90 6.07
N ILE A 299 5.77 -19.38 7.13
CA ILE A 299 6.65 -18.20 7.04
C ILE A 299 7.83 -18.46 6.10
N THR A 300 8.46 -19.63 6.18
CA THR A 300 9.60 -19.99 5.32
C THR A 300 9.18 -20.01 3.85
N LEU A 301 8.04 -20.64 3.54
CA LEU A 301 7.51 -20.70 2.17
C LEU A 301 7.16 -19.32 1.63
N LEU A 302 6.56 -18.43 2.43
CA LEU A 302 6.28 -17.06 2.03
C LEU A 302 7.57 -16.31 1.67
N LYS A 303 8.60 -16.40 2.52
CA LYS A 303 9.91 -15.78 2.26
C LYS A 303 10.54 -16.30 0.96
N GLN A 304 10.51 -17.61 0.74
CA GLN A 304 11.04 -18.23 -0.49
C GLN A 304 10.30 -17.77 -1.75
N GLN A 305 9.02 -17.41 -1.62
CA GLN A 305 8.21 -16.90 -2.72
C GLN A 305 8.24 -15.38 -2.87
N GLY A 306 9.09 -14.68 -2.11
CA GLY A 306 9.33 -13.25 -2.24
C GLY A 306 8.32 -12.36 -1.51
N TYR A 307 7.54 -12.92 -0.58
CA TYR A 307 6.71 -12.10 0.30
C TYR A 307 7.57 -11.28 1.25
N ARG A 308 7.14 -10.07 1.53
CA ARG A 308 7.81 -9.10 2.43
C ARG A 308 7.23 -9.13 3.84
N ALA A 309 5.93 -9.40 3.94
CA ALA A 309 5.23 -9.40 5.22
C ALA A 309 4.03 -10.34 5.21
N ALA A 310 3.54 -10.64 6.42
CA ALA A 310 2.27 -11.34 6.59
C ALA A 310 1.59 -10.94 7.91
N LEU A 311 0.24 -10.94 7.88
CA LEU A 311 -0.60 -10.44 8.95
C LEU A 311 -1.41 -11.56 9.61
N THR A 312 -1.45 -11.53 10.93
CA THR A 312 -2.28 -12.41 11.78
C THR A 312 -3.61 -11.72 12.14
N VAL A 313 -4.35 -12.26 13.10
CA VAL A 313 -5.47 -11.58 13.78
C VAL A 313 -5.21 -11.45 15.28
N THR A 314 -3.93 -11.52 15.67
CA THR A 314 -3.52 -11.17 17.04
C THR A 314 -3.76 -9.67 17.23
N ARG A 315 -4.57 -9.35 18.25
CA ARG A 315 -4.93 -7.94 18.53
C ARG A 315 -3.76 -7.23 19.21
N GLU A 316 -2.78 -6.87 18.43
CA GLU A 316 -1.61 -6.11 18.84
C GLU A 316 -1.34 -5.02 17.80
N PRO A 317 -1.06 -3.77 18.21
CA PRO A 317 -0.60 -2.75 17.31
C PRO A 317 0.86 -3.01 16.93
N ASN A 318 1.32 -2.49 15.80
CA ASN A 318 2.62 -2.79 15.23
C ASN A 318 3.63 -1.67 15.50
N PRO A 319 4.57 -1.84 16.44
CA PRO A 319 5.71 -0.94 16.61
C PRO A 319 6.75 -1.17 15.50
N PHE A 320 7.73 -0.27 15.37
CA PHE A 320 8.80 -0.37 14.38
C PHE A 320 9.62 -1.68 14.44
N PHE A 321 9.61 -2.36 15.58
CA PHE A 321 10.28 -3.65 15.79
C PHE A 321 9.34 -4.86 15.65
N ALA A 322 8.12 -4.68 15.15
CA ALA A 322 7.19 -5.79 14.90
C ALA A 322 7.78 -6.78 13.90
N SER A 323 7.50 -8.07 14.10
CA SER A 323 7.92 -9.11 13.16
C SER A 323 7.15 -8.98 11.84
N PRO A 324 7.81 -8.75 10.69
CA PRO A 324 7.12 -8.53 9.42
C PRO A 324 6.18 -9.69 9.02
N PHE A 325 6.49 -10.93 9.42
CA PHE A 325 5.67 -12.10 9.09
C PHE A 325 4.67 -12.49 10.20
N ARG A 326 4.45 -11.62 11.18
CA ARG A 326 3.49 -11.79 12.27
C ARG A 326 2.86 -10.46 12.69
N LEU A 327 2.57 -9.58 11.71
CA LEU A 327 1.94 -8.30 12.01
C LEU A 327 0.56 -8.51 12.64
N GLY A 328 0.30 -7.79 13.73
CA GLY A 328 -0.97 -7.86 14.43
C GLY A 328 -2.09 -7.13 13.70
N ARG A 329 -3.32 -7.63 13.81
CA ARG A 329 -4.53 -6.96 13.33
C ARG A 329 -5.64 -6.99 14.35
N SER A 330 -6.41 -5.92 14.43
CA SER A 330 -7.62 -5.85 15.24
C SER A 330 -8.85 -6.15 14.38
N MET A 331 -9.47 -7.32 14.61
CA MET A 331 -10.76 -7.65 14.00
C MET A 331 -11.82 -6.65 14.42
N VAL A 332 -12.52 -6.07 13.45
CA VAL A 332 -13.66 -5.19 13.68
C VAL A 332 -14.95 -5.96 13.46
N TYR A 333 -15.77 -6.03 14.48
CA TYR A 333 -17.02 -6.79 14.50
C TYR A 333 -18.24 -5.90 14.33
N GLY A 334 -19.33 -6.47 13.80
CA GLY A 334 -20.59 -5.77 13.57
C GLY A 334 -21.33 -5.34 14.85
N ASP A 335 -20.97 -5.91 15.99
CA ASP A 335 -21.50 -5.55 17.32
C ASP A 335 -20.68 -4.44 18.04
N PHE A 336 -19.66 -3.87 17.37
CA PHE A 336 -18.88 -2.80 17.95
C PHE A 336 -19.63 -1.48 17.89
N ASP A 337 -19.82 -0.85 19.04
CA ASP A 337 -20.07 0.58 19.11
C ASP A 337 -18.78 1.39 18.87
N LEU A 338 -18.89 2.70 18.73
CA LEU A 338 -17.74 3.57 18.47
C LEU A 338 -16.71 3.56 19.62
N ALA A 339 -17.16 3.42 20.86
CA ALA A 339 -16.25 3.37 22.02
C ALA A 339 -15.42 2.07 22.01
N ARG A 340 -16.01 0.95 21.63
CA ARG A 340 -15.31 -0.33 21.47
C ARG A 340 -14.42 -0.33 20.24
N PHE A 341 -14.85 0.32 19.16
CA PHE A 341 -14.01 0.53 17.97
C PHE A 341 -12.75 1.35 18.30
N GLU A 342 -12.90 2.46 19.03
CA GLU A 342 -11.78 3.34 19.41
C GLU A 342 -10.72 2.61 20.25
N LYS A 343 -11.10 1.62 21.06
CA LYS A 343 -10.14 0.78 21.82
C LYS A 343 -9.18 -0.04 20.97
N ASN A 344 -9.40 -0.15 19.66
CA ASN A 344 -8.48 -0.80 18.74
C ASN A 344 -7.45 0.18 18.12
N LEU A 345 -7.60 1.48 18.36
CA LEU A 345 -6.80 2.54 17.76
C LEU A 345 -5.63 2.94 18.68
N ILE A 346 -4.82 1.97 19.09
CA ILE A 346 -3.65 2.20 19.95
C ILE A 346 -2.47 2.62 19.08
N THR A 347 -2.12 3.92 19.11
CA THR A 347 -1.05 4.48 18.28
C THR A 347 0.26 4.76 19.02
N ALA A 348 0.31 4.52 20.32
CA ALA A 348 1.54 4.67 21.10
C ALA A 348 1.56 3.71 22.30
N ASP A 349 2.75 3.25 22.67
CA ASP A 349 3.01 2.52 23.91
C ASP A 349 4.03 3.31 24.76
N ARG A 350 3.72 3.47 26.04
CA ARG A 350 4.58 4.19 27.02
C ARG A 350 5.56 3.27 27.74
N LYS A 351 5.58 1.99 27.43
CA LYS A 351 6.55 1.07 28.02
C LYS A 351 7.93 1.38 27.49
N ALA A 352 8.91 1.44 28.37
CA ALA A 352 10.31 1.55 27.97
C ALA A 352 10.68 0.38 27.04
N LEU A 353 11.46 0.64 26.01
CA LEU A 353 12.10 -0.40 25.21
C LEU A 353 13.05 -1.17 26.13
N ARG A 354 12.72 -2.42 26.44
CA ARG A 354 13.54 -3.31 27.28
C ARG A 354 14.06 -4.47 26.45
#